data_e95dd04685e721360c4ba9dc5e72457e
#
_entry.id   e95dd04685e721360c4ba9dc5e72457e
#
_cell.length_a   1.000
_cell.length_b   1.000
_cell.length_c   1.000
_cell.angle_alpha   90.00
_cell.angle_beta   90.00
_cell.angle_gamma   90.00
#
_symmetry.space_group_name_H-M   'P 1'
#
loop_
_entity.id
_entity.type
_entity.pdbx_description
1 polymer ?
#
loop_
_entity_poly.entity_id
_entity_poly.type
_entity_poly.pdbx_seq_one_letter_code
_entity_poly.pdbx_strand_id
1 'polypeptide(L)'
;MTKIASALAISALACSSALAADPATIDWSKVPVANVTLFYPGQASYEWVRSGSHPGSKMVADGTACGTCHQGKEKAMGDKIVKGGSLEPTPVKGKAGSADLKFQAAYDAKNAYLRFQWKTQLPDPGTEHQYLRFDGKEWKVYGFPKLDKVVQEGKQPGIYEDRMTIMIDDGKVPLFAQQGCWLTCHNGERDMPKQFTKEEVAANALLTAIKKNDVRKYLPASRNDPSDWKTGKTVEEIAKIKADGGFVDLIQWRAHRSNGVGMADDGYVLE
;
A
#
# COMPACT_ATOMS: atom_id res chain seq x y z
N MET A 1 -17.57 56.68 47.54
CA MET A 1 -18.10 55.85 46.45
C MET A 1 -16.97 55.61 45.46
N THR A 2 -16.25 54.49 45.64
CA THR A 2 -15.04 54.17 44.87
C THR A 2 -15.41 53.14 43.80
N LYS A 3 -15.27 53.51 42.50
CA LYS A 3 -15.54 52.59 41.37
C LYS A 3 -14.29 51.80 41.11
N ILE A 4 -14.36 50.48 41.28
CA ILE A 4 -13.35 49.52 40.89
C ILE A 4 -13.63 49.13 39.43
N ALA A 5 -12.72 49.51 38.51
CA ALA A 5 -12.73 49.08 37.13
C ALA A 5 -11.94 47.74 37.01
N SER A 6 -12.65 46.66 36.77
CA SER A 6 -12.01 45.37 36.48
C SER A 6 -11.58 45.35 35.03
N ALA A 7 -10.29 45.32 34.80
CA ALA A 7 -9.71 45.08 33.44
C ALA A 7 -9.68 43.59 33.18
N LEU A 8 -10.49 43.14 32.19
CA LEU A 8 -10.44 41.79 31.66
C LEU A 8 -9.22 41.70 30.71
N ALA A 9 -8.18 41.00 31.12
CA ALA A 9 -7.06 40.64 30.24
C ALA A 9 -7.47 39.46 29.36
N ILE A 10 -7.77 39.72 28.10
CA ILE A 10 -7.98 38.66 27.10
C ILE A 10 -6.58 38.19 26.68
N SER A 11 -6.19 37.02 27.22
CA SER A 11 -5.01 36.30 26.72
C SER A 11 -5.35 35.67 25.38
N ALA A 12 -4.88 36.33 24.29
CA ALA A 12 -4.91 35.71 22.97
C ALA A 12 -3.94 34.53 22.96
N LEU A 13 -4.47 33.30 23.04
CA LEU A 13 -3.71 32.11 22.68
C LEU A 13 -3.38 32.24 21.18
N ALA A 14 -2.15 32.63 20.88
CA ALA A 14 -1.60 32.47 19.56
C ALA A 14 -1.45 30.96 19.31
N CYS A 15 -2.40 30.34 18.60
CA CYS A 15 -2.19 29.08 17.95
C CYS A 15 -1.10 29.29 16.90
N SER A 16 0.17 29.14 17.28
CA SER A 16 1.24 28.93 16.32
C SER A 16 0.98 27.57 15.67
N SER A 17 0.43 27.58 14.46
CA SER A 17 0.51 26.43 13.56
C SER A 17 2.00 26.12 13.40
N ALA A 18 2.48 25.14 14.15
CA ALA A 18 3.83 24.62 13.96
C ALA A 18 3.82 23.95 12.59
N LEU A 19 4.29 24.69 11.57
CA LEU A 19 4.59 24.10 10.29
C LEU A 19 5.57 22.95 10.52
N ALA A 20 5.27 21.78 9.97
CA ALA A 20 6.23 20.69 9.93
C ALA A 20 7.52 21.19 9.30
N ALA A 21 8.68 20.79 9.80
CA ALA A 21 9.94 21.10 9.14
C ALA A 21 9.87 20.57 7.70
N ASP A 22 10.33 21.38 6.74
CA ASP A 22 10.39 20.95 5.35
C ASP A 22 11.36 19.76 5.24
N PRO A 23 10.93 18.59 4.71
CA PRO A 23 11.82 17.45 4.49
C PRO A 23 13.08 17.78 3.67
N ALA A 24 13.03 18.83 2.84
CA ALA A 24 14.18 19.33 2.09
C ALA A 24 15.29 19.93 2.98
N THR A 25 14.98 20.30 4.22
CA THR A 25 15.96 20.86 5.18
C THR A 25 16.77 19.79 5.90
N ILE A 26 16.40 18.52 5.78
CA ILE A 26 17.08 17.39 6.41
C ILE A 26 18.37 17.07 5.64
N ASP A 27 19.49 17.03 6.33
CA ASP A 27 20.77 16.55 5.76
C ASP A 27 20.74 15.01 5.66
N TRP A 28 20.12 14.52 4.61
CA TRP A 28 19.97 13.09 4.33
C TRP A 28 21.30 12.36 4.17
N SER A 29 22.41 13.06 3.92
CA SER A 29 23.74 12.43 3.84
C SER A 29 24.21 11.86 5.18
N LYS A 30 23.68 12.36 6.29
CA LYS A 30 23.96 11.91 7.65
C LYS A 30 22.99 10.84 8.17
N VAL A 31 21.90 10.58 7.43
CA VAL A 31 20.91 9.57 7.82
C VAL A 31 21.29 8.22 7.21
N PRO A 32 21.41 7.14 8.02
CA PRO A 32 21.75 5.81 7.50
C PRO A 32 20.80 5.34 6.40
N VAL A 33 21.34 4.70 5.36
CA VAL A 33 20.58 4.14 4.25
C VAL A 33 20.35 2.66 4.49
N ALA A 34 19.08 2.22 4.52
CA ALA A 34 18.71 0.83 4.38
C ALA A 34 18.48 0.50 2.91
N ASN A 35 19.09 -0.56 2.40
CA ASN A 35 18.87 -1.07 1.06
C ASN A 35 17.92 -2.25 1.14
N VAL A 36 16.81 -2.17 0.40
CA VAL A 36 15.74 -3.18 0.38
C VAL A 36 15.53 -3.63 -1.06
N THR A 37 15.60 -4.93 -1.31
CA THR A 37 15.22 -5.50 -2.60
C THR A 37 13.72 -5.83 -2.55
N LEU A 38 12.94 -5.09 -3.32
CA LEU A 38 11.54 -5.41 -3.57
C LEU A 38 11.46 -6.41 -4.72
N PHE A 39 10.56 -7.40 -4.63
CA PHE A 39 10.36 -8.35 -5.71
C PHE A 39 8.91 -8.33 -6.20
N TYR A 40 8.74 -8.69 -7.46
CA TYR A 40 7.41 -8.80 -8.06
C TYR A 40 6.71 -10.07 -7.57
N PRO A 41 5.60 -9.96 -6.82
CA PRO A 41 4.92 -11.10 -6.24
C PRO A 41 3.94 -11.77 -7.21
N GLY A 42 3.67 -11.16 -8.36
CA GLY A 42 2.61 -11.61 -9.27
C GLY A 42 1.25 -11.64 -8.56
N GLN A 43 0.53 -12.73 -8.76
CA GLN A 43 -0.79 -12.97 -8.18
C GLN A 43 -0.74 -13.79 -6.87
N ALA A 44 0.39 -13.81 -6.17
CA ALA A 44 0.48 -14.43 -4.86
C ALA A 44 -0.41 -13.65 -3.86
N SER A 45 -1.44 -14.32 -3.34
CA SER A 45 -2.38 -13.77 -2.35
C SER A 45 -2.17 -14.37 -0.97
N TYR A 46 -2.87 -13.86 0.02
CA TYR A 46 -2.93 -14.45 1.36
C TYR A 46 -3.34 -15.93 1.31
N GLU A 47 -4.38 -16.25 0.53
CA GLU A 47 -4.86 -17.61 0.35
C GLU A 47 -3.83 -18.49 -0.37
N TRP A 48 -3.14 -17.94 -1.38
CA TRP A 48 -2.12 -18.68 -2.10
C TRP A 48 -0.92 -19.04 -1.20
N VAL A 49 -0.40 -18.10 -0.41
CA VAL A 49 0.75 -18.37 0.46
C VAL A 49 0.43 -19.37 1.58
N ARG A 50 -0.85 -19.54 1.91
CA ARG A 50 -1.35 -20.52 2.88
C ARG A 50 -1.84 -21.82 2.25
N SER A 51 -1.88 -21.93 0.93
CA SER A 51 -2.33 -23.12 0.20
C SER A 51 -1.19 -24.12 -0.02
N GLY A 52 -1.56 -25.36 -0.38
CA GLY A 52 -0.60 -26.39 -0.77
C GLY A 52 0.25 -26.07 -2.01
N SER A 53 -0.11 -25.01 -2.76
CA SER A 53 0.71 -24.50 -3.87
C SER A 53 1.96 -23.76 -3.42
N HIS A 54 2.01 -23.33 -2.16
CA HIS A 54 3.19 -22.74 -1.53
C HIS A 54 3.85 -23.77 -0.60
N PRO A 55 5.08 -24.20 -0.86
CA PRO A 55 5.73 -25.27 -0.06
C PRO A 55 5.86 -24.93 1.44
N GLY A 56 5.95 -23.64 1.79
CA GLY A 56 6.03 -23.15 3.17
C GLY A 56 4.67 -22.90 3.83
N SER A 57 3.56 -23.27 3.23
CA SER A 57 2.21 -22.89 3.67
C SER A 57 1.91 -23.23 5.13
N LYS A 58 2.35 -24.39 5.61
CA LYS A 58 2.19 -24.78 7.02
C LYS A 58 2.94 -23.84 7.96
N MET A 59 4.18 -23.48 7.63
CA MET A 59 4.97 -22.55 8.43
C MET A 59 4.34 -21.16 8.46
N VAL A 60 3.80 -20.70 7.32
CA VAL A 60 3.05 -19.44 7.26
C VAL A 60 1.80 -19.50 8.15
N ALA A 61 1.06 -20.60 8.12
CA ALA A 61 -0.10 -20.80 8.97
C ALA A 61 0.26 -20.78 10.46
N ASP A 62 1.44 -21.29 10.81
CA ASP A 62 1.99 -21.31 12.17
C ASP A 62 2.65 -19.95 12.58
N GLY A 63 2.57 -18.91 11.73
CA GLY A 63 3.09 -17.56 12.03
C GLY A 63 4.57 -17.35 11.76
N THR A 64 5.24 -18.27 11.04
CA THR A 64 6.64 -18.10 10.66
C THR A 64 6.78 -16.88 9.72
N ALA A 65 7.80 -16.04 9.98
CA ALA A 65 8.07 -14.87 9.15
C ALA A 65 8.54 -15.28 7.74
N CYS A 66 8.06 -14.59 6.72
CA CYS A 66 8.42 -14.84 5.32
C CYS A 66 9.94 -14.77 5.09
N GLY A 67 10.62 -13.83 5.77
CA GLY A 67 12.07 -13.67 5.72
C GLY A 67 12.87 -14.90 6.17
N THR A 68 12.31 -15.75 7.05
CA THR A 68 12.98 -16.98 7.50
C THR A 68 13.39 -17.89 6.33
N CYS A 69 12.57 -17.95 5.28
CA CYS A 69 12.84 -18.78 4.10
C CYS A 69 13.32 -17.97 2.89
N HIS A 70 12.93 -16.68 2.80
CA HIS A 70 13.06 -15.89 1.57
C HIS A 70 14.10 -14.78 1.63
N GLN A 71 14.64 -14.43 2.81
CA GLN A 71 15.67 -13.41 2.92
C GLN A 71 16.86 -13.70 2.01
N GLY A 72 17.24 -12.72 1.18
CA GLY A 72 18.30 -12.83 0.19
C GLY A 72 17.92 -13.58 -1.10
N LYS A 73 16.64 -14.00 -1.25
CA LYS A 73 16.12 -14.70 -2.44
C LYS A 73 15.13 -13.84 -3.22
N GLU A 74 14.89 -12.62 -2.82
CA GLU A 74 13.85 -11.71 -3.34
C GLU A 74 14.02 -11.54 -4.85
N LYS A 75 15.24 -11.22 -5.30
CA LYS A 75 15.54 -11.06 -6.71
C LYS A 75 15.27 -12.34 -7.53
N ALA A 76 15.72 -13.48 -7.04
CA ALA A 76 15.53 -14.75 -7.76
C ALA A 76 14.06 -15.14 -7.86
N MET A 77 13.27 -14.86 -6.81
CA MET A 77 11.81 -15.08 -6.81
C MET A 77 11.13 -14.18 -7.83
N GLY A 78 11.39 -12.88 -7.79
CA GLY A 78 10.81 -11.94 -8.73
C GLY A 78 11.17 -12.24 -10.17
N ASP A 79 12.45 -12.54 -10.45
CA ASP A 79 12.94 -12.90 -11.79
C ASP A 79 12.31 -14.19 -12.32
N LYS A 80 11.93 -15.10 -11.45
CA LYS A 80 11.18 -16.32 -11.81
C LYS A 80 9.72 -16.00 -12.13
N ILE A 81 9.04 -15.27 -11.24
CA ILE A 81 7.61 -14.99 -11.36
C ILE A 81 7.32 -14.14 -12.60
N VAL A 82 8.09 -13.09 -12.83
CA VAL A 82 7.85 -12.14 -13.93
C VAL A 82 7.94 -12.77 -15.34
N LYS A 83 8.57 -13.93 -15.45
CA LYS A 83 8.68 -14.69 -16.72
C LYS A 83 7.41 -15.41 -17.13
N GLY A 84 6.45 -15.52 -16.23
CA GLY A 84 5.20 -16.23 -16.46
C GLY A 84 5.00 -17.45 -15.57
N GLY A 85 3.82 -18.03 -15.64
CA GLY A 85 3.37 -19.17 -14.84
C GLY A 85 2.08 -18.91 -14.10
N SER A 86 1.76 -19.74 -13.12
CA SER A 86 0.50 -19.63 -12.36
C SER A 86 0.36 -18.30 -11.60
N LEU A 87 1.48 -17.72 -11.17
CA LEU A 87 1.49 -16.41 -10.50
C LEU A 87 1.61 -15.22 -11.45
N GLU A 88 1.89 -15.45 -12.73
CA GLU A 88 1.91 -14.40 -13.76
C GLU A 88 1.45 -14.98 -15.10
N PRO A 89 0.14 -15.14 -15.28
CA PRO A 89 -0.40 -15.73 -16.51
C PRO A 89 -0.31 -14.81 -17.73
N THR A 90 -0.12 -13.51 -17.53
CA THR A 90 -0.03 -12.49 -18.58
C THR A 90 1.22 -11.63 -18.38
N PRO A 91 2.43 -12.18 -18.62
CA PRO A 91 3.67 -11.46 -18.36
C PRO A 91 3.81 -10.22 -19.23
N VAL A 92 4.28 -9.12 -18.63
CA VAL A 92 4.56 -7.87 -19.34
C VAL A 92 6.01 -7.90 -19.79
N LYS A 93 6.24 -7.80 -21.09
CA LYS A 93 7.58 -7.79 -21.68
C LYS A 93 8.41 -6.61 -21.14
N GLY A 94 9.64 -6.88 -20.76
CA GLY A 94 10.55 -5.86 -20.23
C GLY A 94 10.33 -5.49 -18.78
N LYS A 95 9.30 -6.05 -18.08
CA LYS A 95 9.10 -5.84 -16.66
C LYS A 95 10.22 -6.50 -15.85
N ALA A 96 10.85 -5.76 -14.95
CA ALA A 96 11.84 -6.32 -14.04
C ALA A 96 11.17 -7.13 -12.94
N GLY A 97 11.80 -8.24 -12.54
CA GLY A 97 11.32 -9.08 -11.44
C GLY A 97 11.59 -8.48 -10.05
N SER A 98 12.47 -7.49 -9.97
CA SER A 98 12.81 -6.83 -8.70
C SER A 98 13.17 -5.37 -8.91
N ALA A 99 13.11 -4.59 -7.82
CA ALA A 99 13.57 -3.21 -7.78
C ALA A 99 14.35 -2.98 -6.47
N ASP A 100 15.48 -2.30 -6.58
CA ASP A 100 16.24 -1.88 -5.41
C ASP A 100 15.67 -0.56 -4.87
N LEU A 101 15.32 -0.55 -3.61
CA LEU A 101 14.81 0.58 -2.87
C LEU A 101 15.83 1.02 -1.84
N LYS A 102 16.18 2.31 -1.84
CA LYS A 102 16.88 2.95 -0.72
C LYS A 102 15.86 3.59 0.20
N PHE A 103 15.94 3.30 1.46
CA PHE A 103 15.08 3.82 2.50
C PHE A 103 15.89 4.54 3.57
N GLN A 104 15.43 5.70 3.99
CA GLN A 104 15.98 6.47 5.09
C GLN A 104 14.85 6.98 5.96
N ALA A 105 15.03 7.01 7.27
CA ALA A 105 14.10 7.56 8.22
C ALA A 105 14.79 8.53 9.17
N ALA A 106 14.16 9.68 9.38
CA ALA A 106 14.56 10.67 10.37
C ALA A 106 13.32 11.10 11.17
N TYR A 107 13.52 11.72 12.32
CA TYR A 107 12.41 12.23 13.12
C TYR A 107 12.84 13.43 13.96
N ASP A 108 11.87 14.24 14.34
CA ASP A 108 11.98 15.28 15.34
C ASP A 108 10.94 15.05 16.46
N ALA A 109 10.72 16.04 17.31
CA ALA A 109 9.80 15.94 18.44
C ALA A 109 8.31 15.79 18.00
N LYS A 110 7.97 16.05 16.75
CA LYS A 110 6.59 16.10 16.24
C LYS A 110 6.35 15.23 15.02
N ASN A 111 7.37 14.99 14.19
CA ASN A 111 7.21 14.39 12.87
C ASN A 111 8.21 13.27 12.65
N ALA A 112 7.80 12.29 11.85
CA ALA A 112 8.66 11.30 11.21
C ALA A 112 8.81 11.66 9.73
N TYR A 113 10.03 11.53 9.21
CA TYR A 113 10.38 11.82 7.83
C TYR A 113 10.90 10.55 7.19
N LEU A 114 10.27 10.13 6.09
CA LEU A 114 10.63 8.93 5.37
C LEU A 114 11.08 9.31 3.96
N ARG A 115 12.24 8.79 3.54
CA ARG A 115 12.76 9.01 2.19
C ARG A 115 12.92 7.69 1.48
N PHE A 116 12.32 7.60 0.30
CA PHE A 116 12.37 6.44 -0.58
C PHE A 116 12.99 6.84 -1.92
N GLN A 117 13.91 6.01 -2.42
CA GLN A 117 14.53 6.23 -3.71
C GLN A 117 14.62 4.90 -4.47
N TRP A 118 14.11 4.87 -5.69
CA TRP A 118 14.18 3.72 -6.58
C TRP A 118 14.37 4.17 -8.03
N LYS A 119 14.82 3.25 -8.88
CA LYS A 119 14.92 3.50 -10.31
C LYS A 119 13.60 3.16 -10.99
N THR A 120 13.03 4.12 -11.70
CA THR A 120 11.83 3.92 -12.50
C THR A 120 12.08 2.88 -13.60
N GLN A 121 11.20 1.93 -13.72
CA GLN A 121 11.23 0.93 -14.78
C GLN A 121 10.55 1.44 -16.04
N LEU A 122 10.99 0.92 -17.20
CA LEU A 122 10.46 1.26 -18.51
C LEU A 122 10.02 -0.04 -19.20
N PRO A 123 8.88 -0.64 -18.77
CA PRO A 123 8.34 -1.78 -19.51
C PRO A 123 7.91 -1.35 -20.92
N ASP A 124 7.67 -2.31 -21.78
CA ASP A 124 7.13 -2.10 -23.14
C ASP A 124 5.78 -1.32 -23.08
N PRO A 125 5.33 -0.71 -24.20
CA PRO A 125 4.07 0.01 -24.30
C PRO A 125 2.89 -0.79 -23.72
N GLY A 126 1.89 -0.09 -23.24
CA GLY A 126 0.72 -0.70 -22.62
C GLY A 126 0.15 0.17 -21.50
N THR A 127 0.26 1.49 -21.63
CA THR A 127 -0.25 2.41 -20.63
C THR A 127 -1.77 2.39 -20.59
N GLU A 128 -2.31 2.42 -19.36
CA GLU A 128 -3.74 2.54 -19.10
C GLU A 128 -4.24 3.94 -19.48
N HIS A 129 -3.43 4.96 -19.22
CA HIS A 129 -3.68 6.36 -19.53
C HIS A 129 -2.35 7.14 -19.50
N GLN A 130 -2.37 8.41 -19.88
CA GLN A 130 -1.23 9.30 -19.66
C GLN A 130 -0.97 9.51 -18.18
N TYR A 131 0.31 9.59 -17.81
CA TYR A 131 0.72 9.91 -16.46
C TYR A 131 2.07 10.64 -16.42
N LEU A 132 2.32 11.36 -15.33
CA LEU A 132 3.60 12.02 -15.09
C LEU A 132 4.66 11.00 -14.66
N ARG A 133 5.85 11.16 -15.23
CA ARG A 133 7.00 10.35 -14.95
C ARG A 133 8.25 11.20 -14.86
N PHE A 134 9.11 10.92 -13.90
CA PHE A 134 10.39 11.60 -13.75
C PHE A 134 11.44 10.97 -14.66
N ASP A 135 12.10 11.78 -15.49
CA ASP A 135 13.13 11.31 -16.44
C ASP A 135 14.56 11.40 -15.88
N GLY A 136 14.71 11.79 -14.62
CA GLY A 136 15.98 12.05 -13.95
C GLY A 136 16.30 13.55 -13.80
N LYS A 137 15.53 14.43 -14.46
CA LYS A 137 15.67 15.88 -14.38
C LYS A 137 14.35 16.57 -14.09
N GLU A 138 13.30 16.18 -14.78
CA GLU A 138 11.98 16.81 -14.70
C GLU A 138 10.85 15.78 -14.86
N TRP A 139 9.65 16.19 -14.47
CA TRP A 139 8.44 15.41 -14.66
C TRP A 139 7.90 15.63 -16.06
N LYS A 140 7.74 14.55 -16.82
CA LYS A 140 7.21 14.55 -18.18
C LYS A 140 5.97 13.69 -18.30
N VAL A 141 5.10 14.04 -19.23
CA VAL A 141 3.97 13.19 -19.62
C VAL A 141 4.48 11.97 -20.38
N TYR A 142 4.06 10.79 -19.93
CA TYR A 142 4.33 9.50 -20.53
C TYR A 142 3.03 8.77 -20.85
N GLY A 143 3.06 7.94 -21.92
CA GLY A 143 1.89 7.20 -22.37
C GLY A 143 0.98 8.00 -23.33
N PHE A 144 -0.15 7.41 -23.67
CA PHE A 144 -1.12 7.95 -24.59
C PHE A 144 -2.41 8.37 -23.89
N PRO A 145 -3.18 9.35 -24.45
CA PRO A 145 -4.44 9.77 -23.86
C PRO A 145 -5.52 8.69 -23.81
N LYS A 146 -5.35 7.63 -24.59
CA LYS A 146 -6.28 6.50 -24.70
C LYS A 146 -5.60 5.24 -24.23
N LEU A 147 -6.42 4.28 -23.80
CA LEU A 147 -5.97 2.93 -23.48
C LEU A 147 -5.17 2.34 -24.64
N ASP A 148 -3.96 1.85 -24.35
CA ASP A 148 -3.10 1.23 -25.35
C ASP A 148 -3.77 -0.02 -25.95
N LYS A 149 -3.48 -0.28 -27.24
CA LYS A 149 -4.11 -1.37 -27.99
C LYS A 149 -3.86 -2.74 -27.37
N VAL A 150 -2.65 -3.00 -26.84
CA VAL A 150 -2.32 -4.29 -26.23
C VAL A 150 -3.11 -4.54 -24.96
N VAL A 151 -3.50 -3.47 -24.23
CA VAL A 151 -4.35 -3.53 -23.04
C VAL A 151 -5.82 -3.71 -23.45
N GLN A 152 -6.29 -2.98 -24.50
CA GLN A 152 -7.64 -3.15 -25.04
C GLN A 152 -7.90 -4.58 -25.51
N GLU A 153 -6.91 -5.20 -26.11
CA GLU A 153 -6.96 -6.58 -26.61
C GLU A 153 -6.77 -7.62 -25.52
N GLY A 154 -6.57 -7.22 -24.25
CA GLY A 154 -6.35 -8.13 -23.13
C GLY A 154 -5.03 -8.91 -23.18
N LYS A 155 -4.07 -8.48 -23.99
CA LYS A 155 -2.77 -9.15 -24.16
C LYS A 155 -1.82 -8.92 -23.00
N GLN A 156 -2.02 -7.84 -22.25
CA GLN A 156 -1.31 -7.56 -21.01
C GLN A 156 -2.16 -6.65 -20.11
N PRO A 157 -1.87 -6.61 -18.78
CA PRO A 157 -2.42 -5.61 -17.86
C PRO A 157 -1.99 -4.19 -18.24
N GLY A 158 -2.82 -3.20 -17.90
CA GLY A 158 -2.47 -1.80 -18.06
C GLY A 158 -1.31 -1.37 -17.16
N ILE A 159 -0.45 -0.52 -17.68
CA ILE A 159 0.69 0.05 -16.95
C ILE A 159 0.32 1.43 -16.44
N TYR A 160 0.52 1.63 -15.15
CA TYR A 160 0.22 2.86 -14.43
C TYR A 160 1.48 3.61 -14.00
N GLU A 161 1.29 4.80 -13.44
CA GLU A 161 2.35 5.60 -12.83
C GLU A 161 3.04 4.87 -11.67
N ASP A 162 4.26 5.28 -11.38
CA ASP A 162 4.97 4.83 -10.18
C ASP A 162 4.16 5.14 -8.93
N ARG A 163 4.12 4.19 -8.02
CA ARG A 163 3.41 4.27 -6.74
C ARG A 163 4.27 3.73 -5.62
N MET A 164 4.19 4.37 -4.46
CA MET A 164 4.74 3.87 -3.21
C MET A 164 3.60 3.74 -2.21
N THR A 165 3.42 2.55 -1.68
CA THR A 165 2.47 2.28 -0.60
C THR A 165 3.24 1.84 0.62
N ILE A 166 2.98 2.48 1.74
CA ILE A 166 3.58 2.19 3.04
C ILE A 166 2.46 1.73 3.95
N MET A 167 2.69 0.64 4.66
CA MET A 167 1.81 0.14 5.70
C MET A 167 2.54 0.20 7.04
N ILE A 168 1.92 0.79 8.05
CA ILE A 168 2.48 0.97 9.38
C ILE A 168 1.56 0.31 10.39
N ASP A 169 2.14 -0.49 11.28
CA ASP A 169 1.46 -1.14 12.40
C ASP A 169 2.21 -0.84 13.70
N ASP A 170 1.49 -0.52 14.77
CA ASP A 170 2.03 -0.28 16.11
C ASP A 170 2.22 -1.58 16.92
N GLY A 171 2.17 -2.73 16.27
CA GLY A 171 2.32 -4.05 16.86
C GLY A 171 1.02 -4.68 17.34
N LYS A 172 -0.13 -4.11 17.01
CA LYS A 172 -1.45 -4.61 17.42
C LYS A 172 -2.12 -5.50 16.38
N VAL A 173 -1.66 -5.49 15.14
CA VAL A 173 -2.20 -6.37 14.11
C VAL A 173 -1.48 -7.72 14.15
N PRO A 174 -2.17 -8.79 14.52
CA PRO A 174 -1.55 -10.12 14.62
C PRO A 174 -0.89 -10.53 13.30
N LEU A 175 0.31 -11.09 13.37
CA LEU A 175 1.11 -11.59 12.25
C LEU A 175 1.60 -10.53 11.24
N PHE A 176 1.29 -9.24 11.42
CA PHE A 176 1.74 -8.24 10.45
C PHE A 176 3.26 -8.12 10.40
N ALA A 177 3.95 -8.15 11.54
CA ALA A 177 5.41 -8.15 11.59
C ALA A 177 6.05 -9.36 10.88
N GLN A 178 5.36 -10.50 10.82
CA GLN A 178 5.84 -11.74 10.19
C GLN A 178 5.50 -11.82 8.70
N GLN A 179 4.30 -11.41 8.30
CA GLN A 179 3.73 -11.65 6.98
C GLN A 179 3.57 -10.37 6.14
N GLY A 180 3.65 -9.19 6.79
CA GLY A 180 3.60 -7.91 6.09
C GLY A 180 2.32 -7.71 5.26
N CYS A 181 2.47 -7.12 4.10
CA CYS A 181 1.35 -6.75 3.23
C CYS A 181 0.54 -7.94 2.69
N TRP A 182 1.05 -9.19 2.75
CA TRP A 182 0.26 -10.37 2.36
C TRP A 182 -1.01 -10.54 3.20
N LEU A 183 -1.00 -10.12 4.47
CA LEU A 183 -2.22 -10.10 5.30
C LEU A 183 -3.35 -9.24 4.72
N THR A 184 -3.05 -8.38 3.77
CA THR A 184 -4.03 -7.47 3.16
C THR A 184 -4.30 -7.77 1.69
N CYS A 185 -3.68 -8.80 1.09
CA CYS A 185 -3.77 -9.13 -0.32
C CYS A 185 -4.54 -10.44 -0.51
N HIS A 186 -5.83 -10.35 -0.81
CA HIS A 186 -6.73 -11.49 -0.91
C HIS A 186 -7.17 -11.79 -2.34
N ASN A 187 -7.47 -13.07 -2.62
CA ASN A 187 -8.10 -13.46 -3.88
C ASN A 187 -9.44 -12.74 -4.05
N GLY A 188 -9.70 -12.26 -5.29
CA GLY A 188 -10.94 -11.59 -5.63
C GLY A 188 -11.02 -10.11 -5.26
N GLU A 189 -9.97 -9.53 -4.67
CA GLU A 189 -9.89 -8.08 -4.50
C GLU A 189 -9.84 -7.38 -5.86
N ARG A 190 -10.15 -6.08 -5.84
CA ARG A 190 -9.96 -5.20 -6.99
C ARG A 190 -8.52 -5.31 -7.51
N ASP A 191 -8.40 -5.32 -8.83
CA ASP A 191 -7.14 -5.49 -9.56
C ASP A 191 -6.52 -6.90 -9.46
N MET A 192 -7.27 -7.87 -8.91
CA MET A 192 -6.96 -9.30 -8.97
C MET A 192 -7.68 -9.96 -10.14
N PRO A 193 -7.18 -11.08 -10.72
CA PRO A 193 -7.75 -11.71 -11.91
C PRO A 193 -9.22 -12.15 -11.78
N LYS A 194 -9.68 -12.36 -10.55
CA LYS A 194 -11.06 -12.75 -10.22
C LYS A 194 -11.66 -11.78 -9.22
N GLN A 195 -11.57 -10.49 -9.49
CA GLN A 195 -12.23 -9.49 -8.64
C GLN A 195 -13.73 -9.73 -8.54
N PHE A 196 -14.30 -9.33 -7.42
CA PHE A 196 -15.73 -9.48 -7.17
C PHE A 196 -16.55 -8.57 -8.09
N THR A 197 -17.73 -9.06 -8.46
CA THR A 197 -18.68 -8.25 -9.24
C THR A 197 -19.31 -7.17 -8.37
N LYS A 198 -19.86 -6.13 -9.01
CA LYS A 198 -20.58 -5.07 -8.30
C LYS A 198 -21.79 -5.59 -7.54
N GLU A 199 -22.46 -6.59 -8.10
CA GLU A 199 -23.63 -7.25 -7.53
C GLU A 199 -23.24 -8.04 -6.26
N GLU A 200 -22.14 -8.77 -6.30
CA GLU A 200 -21.62 -9.50 -5.12
C GLU A 200 -21.25 -8.52 -3.99
N VAL A 201 -20.57 -7.42 -4.32
CA VAL A 201 -20.22 -6.38 -3.34
C VAL A 201 -21.47 -5.72 -2.76
N ALA A 202 -22.45 -5.35 -3.60
CA ALA A 202 -23.69 -4.74 -3.15
C ALA A 202 -24.54 -5.66 -2.28
N ALA A 203 -24.44 -6.97 -2.45
CA ALA A 203 -25.13 -7.97 -1.63
C ALA A 203 -24.46 -8.22 -0.26
N ASN A 204 -23.27 -7.69 -0.03
CA ASN A 204 -22.56 -7.88 1.25
C ASN A 204 -23.07 -6.91 2.32
N ALA A 205 -23.69 -7.46 3.37
CA ALA A 205 -24.32 -6.67 4.43
C ALA A 205 -23.33 -5.76 5.17
N LEU A 206 -22.09 -6.21 5.42
CA LEU A 206 -21.07 -5.41 6.08
C LEU A 206 -20.67 -4.21 5.21
N LEU A 207 -20.35 -4.45 3.93
CA LEU A 207 -19.92 -3.38 3.02
C LEU A 207 -21.02 -2.34 2.84
N THR A 208 -22.27 -2.77 2.76
CA THR A 208 -23.44 -1.88 2.70
C THR A 208 -23.57 -1.05 3.97
N ALA A 209 -23.43 -1.68 5.16
CA ALA A 209 -23.55 -0.99 6.45
C ALA A 209 -22.46 0.06 6.66
N ILE A 210 -21.22 -0.21 6.24
CA ILE A 210 -20.09 0.73 6.32
C ILE A 210 -19.96 1.65 5.09
N LYS A 211 -20.92 1.57 4.16
CA LYS A 211 -20.98 2.38 2.93
C LYS A 211 -19.77 2.21 2.02
N LYS A 212 -19.24 0.99 1.94
CA LYS A 212 -18.22 0.62 0.96
C LYS A 212 -18.88 0.15 -0.34
N ASN A 213 -18.26 0.43 -1.47
CA ASN A 213 -18.78 0.08 -2.79
C ASN A 213 -17.83 -0.83 -3.58
N ASP A 214 -16.68 -1.18 -3.01
CA ASP A 214 -15.73 -2.15 -3.56
C ASP A 214 -14.92 -2.81 -2.44
N VAL A 215 -14.32 -3.95 -2.75
CA VAL A 215 -13.35 -4.64 -1.89
C VAL A 215 -11.96 -4.41 -2.47
N ARG A 216 -11.09 -3.77 -1.72
CA ARG A 216 -9.71 -3.50 -2.15
C ARG A 216 -8.70 -4.26 -1.33
N LYS A 217 -8.70 -4.01 -0.04
CA LYS A 217 -7.84 -4.65 0.95
C LYS A 217 -8.62 -4.80 2.25
N TYR A 218 -8.38 -5.90 2.93
CA TYR A 218 -8.89 -6.10 4.29
C TYR A 218 -7.89 -6.89 5.12
N LEU A 219 -8.04 -6.84 6.44
CA LEU A 219 -7.29 -7.69 7.36
C LEU A 219 -8.10 -8.95 7.70
N PRO A 220 -7.47 -10.12 7.85
CA PRO A 220 -8.13 -11.35 8.25
C PRO A 220 -8.98 -11.20 9.52
N ALA A 221 -8.55 -10.34 10.45
CA ALA A 221 -9.25 -10.06 11.70
C ALA A 221 -10.65 -9.45 11.52
N SER A 222 -10.93 -8.84 10.35
CA SER A 222 -12.24 -8.26 10.02
C SER A 222 -13.25 -9.29 9.50
N ARG A 223 -12.84 -10.55 9.37
CA ARG A 223 -13.67 -11.65 8.84
C ARG A 223 -13.88 -12.74 9.89
N ASN A 224 -15.02 -13.45 9.81
CA ASN A 224 -15.29 -14.63 10.61
C ASN A 224 -14.49 -15.83 10.08
N ASP A 225 -14.39 -15.96 8.74
CA ASP A 225 -13.39 -16.79 8.07
C ASP A 225 -12.32 -15.87 7.47
N PRO A 226 -11.07 -15.92 7.95
CA PRO A 226 -10.00 -15.02 7.50
C PRO A 226 -9.75 -15.03 5.98
N SER A 227 -10.10 -16.11 5.29
CA SER A 227 -9.89 -16.30 3.84
C SER A 227 -11.14 -16.04 3.00
N ASP A 228 -12.28 -15.73 3.63
CA ASP A 228 -13.54 -15.46 2.93
C ASP A 228 -13.99 -14.02 3.13
N TRP A 229 -13.85 -13.22 2.11
CA TRP A 229 -14.24 -11.81 2.14
C TRP A 229 -15.72 -11.59 2.48
N LYS A 230 -16.59 -12.58 2.20
CA LYS A 230 -18.03 -12.50 2.42
C LYS A 230 -18.43 -12.61 3.89
N THR A 231 -17.59 -13.20 4.71
CA THR A 231 -17.89 -13.50 6.13
C THR A 231 -17.51 -12.34 7.06
N GLY A 232 -17.84 -11.11 6.67
CA GLY A 232 -17.54 -9.91 7.46
C GLY A 232 -18.08 -9.97 8.89
N LYS A 233 -17.30 -9.46 9.83
CA LYS A 233 -17.77 -9.19 11.20
C LYS A 233 -18.80 -8.06 11.20
N THR A 234 -19.57 -7.95 12.28
CA THR A 234 -20.55 -6.86 12.42
C THR A 234 -19.86 -5.49 12.49
N VAL A 235 -20.64 -4.42 12.24
CA VAL A 235 -20.12 -3.04 12.31
C VAL A 235 -19.58 -2.72 13.70
N GLU A 236 -20.23 -3.23 14.75
CA GLU A 236 -19.85 -3.05 16.14
C GLU A 236 -18.53 -3.75 16.46
N GLU A 237 -18.36 -5.00 15.98
CA GLU A 237 -17.09 -5.75 16.12
C GLU A 237 -15.94 -5.03 15.40
N ILE A 238 -16.18 -4.55 14.19
CA ILE A 238 -15.19 -3.79 13.41
C ILE A 238 -14.82 -2.49 14.14
N ALA A 239 -15.82 -1.75 14.67
CA ALA A 239 -15.56 -0.53 15.43
C ALA A 239 -14.71 -0.81 16.67
N LYS A 240 -14.96 -1.94 17.35
CA LYS A 240 -14.15 -2.36 18.51
C LYS A 240 -12.71 -2.68 18.10
N ILE A 241 -12.50 -3.49 17.05
CA ILE A 241 -11.16 -3.83 16.55
C ILE A 241 -10.39 -2.55 16.21
N LYS A 242 -11.05 -1.60 15.55
CA LYS A 242 -10.44 -0.31 15.20
C LYS A 242 -10.08 0.52 16.43
N ALA A 243 -10.96 0.60 17.42
CA ALA A 243 -10.72 1.33 18.67
C ALA A 243 -9.54 0.75 19.47
N ASP A 244 -9.36 -0.56 19.41
CA ASP A 244 -8.25 -1.27 20.04
C ASP A 244 -6.92 -1.12 19.23
N GLY A 245 -6.94 -0.46 18.05
CA GLY A 245 -5.78 -0.25 17.18
C GLY A 245 -5.50 -1.42 16.23
N GLY A 246 -6.43 -2.35 16.05
CA GLY A 246 -6.30 -3.53 15.19
C GLY A 246 -6.43 -3.21 13.70
N PHE A 247 -5.78 -2.16 13.22
CA PHE A 247 -5.74 -1.75 11.82
C PHE A 247 -4.31 -1.41 11.40
N VAL A 248 -4.07 -1.39 10.10
CA VAL A 248 -2.79 -0.96 9.53
C VAL A 248 -2.97 0.40 8.88
N ASP A 249 -2.16 1.38 9.26
CA ASP A 249 -2.08 2.67 8.55
C ASP A 249 -1.60 2.46 7.12
N LEU A 250 -2.20 3.20 6.19
CA LEU A 250 -1.91 3.10 4.77
C LEU A 250 -1.62 4.47 4.17
N ILE A 251 -0.37 4.72 3.86
CA ILE A 251 0.05 5.92 3.15
C ILE A 251 0.35 5.54 1.71
N GLN A 252 -0.28 6.21 0.74
CA GLN A 252 -0.07 5.94 -0.68
C GLN A 252 0.32 7.19 -1.44
N TRP A 253 1.53 7.17 -1.99
CA TRP A 253 2.00 8.16 -2.97
C TRP A 253 1.85 7.63 -4.40
N ARG A 254 1.41 8.50 -5.32
CA ARG A 254 1.23 8.21 -6.74
C ARG A 254 1.80 9.35 -7.57
N ALA A 255 2.75 9.06 -8.47
CA ALA A 255 3.48 10.07 -9.23
C ALA A 255 2.57 11.06 -9.96
N HIS A 256 1.53 10.56 -10.62
CA HIS A 256 0.61 11.41 -11.39
C HIS A 256 -0.41 12.16 -10.51
N ARG A 257 -0.95 11.50 -9.48
CA ARG A 257 -2.07 12.03 -8.70
C ARG A 257 -1.64 12.81 -7.47
N SER A 258 -0.71 12.26 -6.69
CA SER A 258 -0.27 12.86 -5.43
C SER A 258 0.84 13.87 -5.62
N ASN A 259 1.78 13.62 -6.54
CA ASN A 259 2.93 14.50 -6.76
C ASN A 259 2.52 15.90 -7.25
N GLY A 260 1.43 15.99 -8.04
CA GLY A 260 0.92 17.29 -8.52
C GLY A 260 0.47 18.24 -7.41
N VAL A 261 0.17 17.73 -6.20
CA VAL A 261 -0.23 18.51 -5.02
C VAL A 261 0.79 18.40 -3.87
N GLY A 262 1.86 17.60 -4.03
CA GLY A 262 2.90 17.43 -3.02
C GLY A 262 2.46 16.67 -1.77
N MET A 263 1.46 15.80 -1.88
CA MET A 263 0.87 15.05 -0.78
C MET A 263 0.80 13.55 -1.11
N ALA A 264 0.58 12.73 -0.11
CA ALA A 264 0.19 11.33 -0.24
C ALA A 264 -1.25 11.15 0.25
N ASP A 265 -1.93 10.13 -0.26
CA ASP A 265 -3.22 9.71 0.29
C ASP A 265 -2.98 9.03 1.63
N ASP A 266 -3.80 9.36 2.62
CA ASP A 266 -3.83 8.77 3.95
C ASP A 266 -5.09 7.93 4.13
N GLY A 267 -4.94 6.78 4.78
CA GLY A 267 -6.03 5.84 5.01
C GLY A 267 -5.62 4.71 5.96
N TYR A 268 -6.44 3.69 6.03
CA TYR A 268 -6.14 2.49 6.82
C TYR A 268 -6.70 1.24 6.15
N VAL A 269 -6.20 0.06 6.57
CA VAL A 269 -6.73 -1.25 6.17
C VAL A 269 -7.23 -1.98 7.41
N LEU A 270 -8.51 -2.36 7.38
CA LEU A 270 -9.15 -3.24 8.35
C LEU A 270 -10.27 -4.04 7.67
N GLU A 271 -11.35 -3.39 7.18
CA GLU A 271 -12.54 -3.98 6.54
C GLU A 271 -12.58 -3.84 5.02
#